data_a4bdab26936b8616b4584bb8c1f9d702
#
_entry.id   a4bdab26936b8616b4584bb8c1f9d702
#
_cell.length_a   1.000
_cell.length_b   1.000
_cell.length_c   1.000
_cell.angle_alpha   90.00
_cell.angle_beta   90.00
_cell.angle_gamma   90.00
#
_symmetry.space_group_name_H-M   'P 1'
#
loop_
_entity.id
_entity.type
_entity.pdbx_description
1 polymer ?
#
loop_
_entity_poly.entity_id
_entity_poly.type
_entity_poly.pdbx_seq_one_letter_code
_entity_poly.pdbx_strand_id
1 'polypeptide(L)'
;MDIAADARRMRDLMARERPGRGAWDLKLAPGGQVDAEFVAQAGQLRAAATGAPLTVSTLDALVGDPELAEAWRLQQALGQVLAAAFDETGDPSAEPEGFRRRLAEAAGAPDFDALTARLAEVRAAARAAFETALPPVRDGD
;
A
#
# COMPACT_ATOMS: atom_id res chain seq x y z
N MET A 1 -20.60 -16.66 -0.25
CA MET A 1 -19.18 -16.38 0.08
C MET A 1 -18.99 -14.88 0.30
N ASP A 2 -18.43 -14.52 1.44
CA ASP A 2 -18.13 -13.11 1.72
C ASP A 2 -16.66 -12.83 1.34
N ILE A 3 -16.48 -12.30 0.13
CA ILE A 3 -15.15 -12.00 -0.42
C ILE A 3 -14.40 -10.97 0.44
N ALA A 4 -15.11 -9.93 0.90
CA ALA A 4 -14.48 -8.90 1.72
C ALA A 4 -13.99 -9.45 3.07
N ALA A 5 -14.82 -10.23 3.75
CA ALA A 5 -14.45 -10.83 5.03
C ALA A 5 -13.27 -11.80 4.88
N ASP A 6 -13.27 -12.62 3.84
CA ASP A 6 -12.17 -13.55 3.58
C ASP A 6 -10.87 -12.83 3.26
N ALA A 7 -10.93 -11.78 2.43
CA ALA A 7 -9.77 -10.96 2.12
C ALA A 7 -9.22 -10.27 3.38
N ARG A 8 -10.10 -9.73 4.23
CA ARG A 8 -9.68 -9.09 5.48
C ARG A 8 -9.01 -10.07 6.43
N ARG A 9 -9.58 -11.28 6.59
CA ARG A 9 -8.97 -12.33 7.44
C ARG A 9 -7.58 -12.69 6.97
N MET A 10 -7.41 -12.83 5.65
CA MET A 10 -6.10 -13.15 5.06
C MET A 10 -5.10 -12.02 5.32
N ARG A 11 -5.51 -10.76 5.14
CA ARG A 11 -4.64 -9.62 5.41
C ARG A 11 -4.25 -9.53 6.88
N ASP A 12 -5.19 -9.76 7.79
CA ASP A 12 -4.92 -9.77 9.23
C ASP A 12 -3.96 -10.90 9.63
N LEU A 13 -4.10 -12.06 8.99
CA LEU A 13 -3.16 -13.17 9.20
C LEU A 13 -1.75 -12.78 8.74
N MET A 14 -1.60 -12.16 7.59
CA MET A 14 -0.31 -11.66 7.13
C MET A 14 0.29 -10.65 8.10
N ALA A 15 -0.52 -9.75 8.65
CA ALA A 15 -0.05 -8.76 9.61
C ALA A 15 0.49 -9.40 10.89
N ARG A 16 -0.10 -10.52 11.32
CA ARG A 16 0.37 -11.27 12.49
C ARG A 16 1.65 -12.04 12.20
N GLU A 17 1.75 -12.67 11.03
CA GLU A 17 2.91 -13.47 10.64
C GLU A 17 4.08 -12.62 10.14
N ARG A 18 3.78 -11.51 9.49
CA ARG A 18 4.77 -10.61 8.90
C ARG A 18 4.43 -9.17 9.26
N PRO A 19 4.64 -8.75 10.52
CA PRO A 19 4.35 -7.38 10.93
C PRO A 19 5.23 -6.38 10.18
N GLY A 20 4.67 -5.21 9.90
CA GLY A 20 5.41 -4.13 9.25
C GLY A 20 6.63 -3.70 10.06
N ARG A 21 7.70 -3.34 9.37
CA ARG A 21 8.99 -2.98 9.97
C ARG A 21 9.20 -1.48 10.09
N GLY A 22 8.13 -0.72 10.26
CA GLY A 22 8.20 0.73 10.46
C GLY A 22 7.81 1.54 9.24
N ALA A 23 8.14 2.83 9.27
CA ALA A 23 7.68 3.83 8.29
C ALA A 23 8.14 3.54 6.86
N TRP A 24 9.25 2.84 6.67
CA TRP A 24 9.80 2.54 5.34
C TRP A 24 9.52 1.12 4.87
N ASP A 25 8.67 0.39 5.56
CA ASP A 25 8.11 -0.85 5.03
C ASP A 25 6.95 -0.50 4.08
N LEU A 26 7.29 -0.31 2.83
CA LEU A 26 6.36 0.16 1.80
C LEU A 26 5.29 -0.86 1.44
N LYS A 27 5.52 -2.13 1.75
CA LYS A 27 4.62 -3.23 1.40
C LYS A 27 3.69 -3.63 2.53
N LEU A 28 4.25 -3.96 3.69
CA LEU A 28 3.53 -4.65 4.77
C LEU A 28 2.97 -3.72 5.85
N ALA A 29 3.43 -2.47 5.94
CA ALA A 29 2.89 -1.51 6.90
C ALA A 29 1.41 -1.22 6.61
N PRO A 30 0.62 -0.83 7.63
CA PRO A 30 -0.74 -0.38 7.38
C PRO A 30 -0.75 0.78 6.37
N GLY A 31 -1.61 0.67 5.35
CA GLY A 31 -1.63 1.62 4.24
C GLY A 31 -0.54 1.38 3.19
N GLY A 32 0.26 0.33 3.33
CA GLY A 32 1.27 -0.07 2.37
C GLY A 32 0.68 -0.70 1.11
N GLN A 33 1.56 -1.14 0.21
CA GLN A 33 1.14 -1.70 -1.09
C GLN A 33 0.26 -2.92 -0.95
N VAL A 34 0.49 -3.77 0.04
CA VAL A 34 -0.29 -5.00 0.25
C VAL A 34 -1.74 -4.68 0.57
N ASP A 35 -2.02 -3.64 1.37
CA ASP A 35 -3.40 -3.21 1.65
C ASP A 35 -4.13 -2.86 0.34
N ALA A 36 -3.50 -2.08 -0.54
CA ALA A 36 -4.07 -1.70 -1.82
C ALA A 36 -4.31 -2.92 -2.72
N GLU A 37 -3.35 -3.85 -2.75
CA GLU A 37 -3.46 -5.08 -3.55
C GLU A 37 -4.62 -5.97 -3.08
N PHE A 38 -4.84 -6.08 -1.77
CA PHE A 38 -5.97 -6.85 -1.25
C PHE A 38 -7.32 -6.24 -1.63
N VAL A 39 -7.44 -4.91 -1.58
CA VAL A 39 -8.66 -4.22 -2.03
C VAL A 39 -8.88 -4.43 -3.52
N ALA A 40 -7.82 -4.29 -4.33
CA ALA A 40 -7.89 -4.51 -5.77
C ALA A 40 -8.33 -5.93 -6.11
N GLN A 41 -7.74 -6.93 -5.46
CA GLN A 41 -8.09 -8.33 -5.69
C GLN A 41 -9.52 -8.65 -5.27
N ALA A 42 -9.96 -8.14 -4.12
CA ALA A 42 -11.34 -8.33 -3.67
C ALA A 42 -12.33 -7.73 -4.66
N GLY A 43 -12.02 -6.52 -5.17
CA GLY A 43 -12.83 -5.87 -6.21
C GLY A 43 -12.92 -6.68 -7.50
N GLN A 44 -11.80 -7.25 -7.94
CA GLN A 44 -11.75 -8.11 -9.13
C GLN A 44 -12.57 -9.38 -8.95
N LEU A 45 -12.48 -10.01 -7.78
CA LEU A 45 -13.26 -11.22 -7.49
C LEU A 45 -14.77 -10.94 -7.48
N ARG A 46 -15.18 -9.80 -6.93
CA ARG A 46 -16.59 -9.37 -6.96
C ARG A 46 -17.05 -9.10 -8.39
N ALA A 47 -16.22 -8.43 -9.18
CA ALA A 47 -16.53 -8.15 -10.59
C ALA A 47 -16.65 -9.45 -11.38
N ALA A 48 -15.76 -10.40 -11.19
CA ALA A 48 -15.81 -11.71 -11.83
C ALA A 48 -17.09 -12.48 -11.46
N ALA A 49 -17.52 -12.39 -10.20
CA ALA A 49 -18.75 -13.03 -9.74
C ALA A 49 -20.01 -12.47 -10.43
N THR A 50 -19.96 -11.22 -10.91
CA THR A 50 -21.07 -10.59 -11.68
C THR A 50 -20.86 -10.67 -13.18
N GLY A 51 -19.82 -11.36 -13.66
CA GLY A 51 -19.55 -11.51 -15.09
C GLY A 51 -18.78 -10.36 -15.71
N ALA A 52 -18.32 -9.37 -14.93
CA ALA A 52 -17.54 -8.26 -15.44
C ALA A 52 -16.14 -8.69 -15.85
N PRO A 53 -15.50 -8.00 -16.83
CA PRO A 53 -14.13 -8.31 -17.23
C PRO A 53 -13.13 -8.09 -16.07
N LEU A 54 -12.11 -8.96 -15.97
CA LEU A 54 -11.03 -8.77 -15.03
C LEU A 54 -10.05 -7.73 -15.54
N THR A 55 -9.55 -6.89 -14.62
CA THR A 55 -8.44 -6.00 -14.92
C THR A 55 -7.13 -6.67 -14.51
N VAL A 56 -6.04 -6.37 -15.24
CA VAL A 56 -4.72 -6.96 -14.94
C VAL A 56 -3.83 -6.02 -14.13
N SER A 57 -4.17 -4.74 -14.06
CA SER A 57 -3.38 -3.74 -13.34
C SER A 57 -4.02 -3.42 -11.98
N THR A 58 -3.19 -3.38 -10.93
CA THR A 58 -3.62 -2.92 -9.61
C THR A 58 -4.19 -1.50 -9.67
N LEU A 59 -3.55 -0.60 -10.40
CA LEU A 59 -4.04 0.78 -10.54
C LEU A 59 -5.39 0.85 -11.23
N ASP A 60 -5.61 0.05 -12.27
CA ASP A 60 -6.90 0.01 -12.96
C ASP A 60 -8.00 -0.51 -12.05
N ALA A 61 -7.69 -1.49 -11.20
CA ALA A 61 -8.63 -2.01 -10.21
C ALA A 61 -8.94 -1.01 -9.10
N LEU A 62 -8.07 -0.03 -8.86
CA LEU A 62 -8.23 0.99 -7.82
C LEU A 62 -8.78 2.31 -8.35
N VAL A 63 -9.33 2.35 -9.55
CA VAL A 63 -9.82 3.58 -10.18
C VAL A 63 -10.91 4.27 -9.34
N GLY A 64 -11.69 3.51 -8.55
CA GLY A 64 -12.70 4.05 -7.64
C GLY A 64 -12.18 4.34 -6.23
N ASP A 65 -10.89 4.13 -5.94
CA ASP A 65 -10.29 4.27 -4.62
C ASP A 65 -9.04 5.17 -4.70
N PRO A 66 -9.22 6.50 -4.85
CA PRO A 66 -8.11 7.41 -5.13
C PRO A 66 -7.04 7.42 -4.03
N GLU A 67 -7.41 7.28 -2.76
CA GLU A 67 -6.46 7.27 -1.64
C GLU A 67 -5.56 6.02 -1.70
N LEU A 68 -6.12 4.88 -2.03
CA LEU A 68 -5.35 3.64 -2.19
C LEU A 68 -4.48 3.70 -3.44
N ALA A 69 -4.99 4.24 -4.54
CA ALA A 69 -4.23 4.40 -5.77
C ALA A 69 -3.03 5.34 -5.57
N GLU A 70 -3.23 6.46 -4.88
CA GLU A 70 -2.15 7.41 -4.58
C GLU A 70 -1.07 6.77 -3.72
N ALA A 71 -1.47 6.08 -2.65
CA ALA A 71 -0.54 5.38 -1.77
C ALA A 71 0.25 4.31 -2.52
N TRP A 72 -0.42 3.55 -3.36
CA TRP A 72 0.22 2.51 -4.16
C TRP A 72 1.26 3.10 -5.11
N ARG A 73 0.91 4.17 -5.84
CA ARG A 73 1.83 4.84 -6.77
C ARG A 73 3.05 5.39 -6.07
N LEU A 74 2.85 6.10 -4.96
CA LEU A 74 3.95 6.71 -4.20
C LEU A 74 4.92 5.63 -3.71
N GLN A 75 4.39 4.57 -3.12
CA GLN A 75 5.21 3.51 -2.55
C GLN A 75 5.88 2.67 -3.64
N GLN A 76 5.22 2.50 -4.78
CA GLN A 76 5.84 1.83 -5.94
C GLN A 76 7.05 2.64 -6.45
N ALA A 77 6.90 3.95 -6.60
CA ALA A 77 7.99 4.82 -7.06
C ALA A 77 9.17 4.80 -6.08
N LEU A 78 8.90 4.92 -4.79
CA LEU A 78 9.94 4.86 -3.75
C LEU A 78 10.63 3.49 -3.72
N GLY A 79 9.83 2.42 -3.81
CA GLY A 79 10.35 1.05 -3.82
C GLY A 79 11.29 0.78 -4.98
N GLN A 80 10.99 1.33 -6.16
CA GLN A 80 11.86 1.20 -7.33
C GLN A 80 13.21 1.88 -7.12
N VAL A 81 13.24 3.08 -6.53
CA VAL A 81 14.49 3.78 -6.23
C VAL A 81 15.31 3.03 -5.20
N LEU A 82 14.65 2.56 -4.13
CA LEU A 82 15.33 1.80 -3.08
C LEU A 82 15.89 0.46 -3.61
N ALA A 83 15.12 -0.24 -4.43
CA ALA A 83 15.56 -1.52 -5.00
C ALA A 83 16.73 -1.35 -5.98
N ALA A 84 16.77 -0.23 -6.71
CA ALA A 84 17.89 0.07 -7.62
C ALA A 84 19.18 0.41 -6.88
N ALA A 85 19.07 0.96 -5.67
CA ALA A 85 20.22 1.40 -4.87
C ALA A 85 20.72 0.33 -3.90
N PHE A 86 19.84 -0.56 -3.43
CA PHE A 86 20.13 -1.55 -2.38
C PHE A 86 19.55 -2.90 -2.76
N ASP A 87 20.20 -3.97 -2.27
CA ASP A 87 19.71 -5.35 -2.45
C ASP A 87 18.42 -5.59 -1.66
N GLU A 88 18.26 -4.91 -0.53
CA GLU A 88 17.06 -4.98 0.30
C GLU A 88 16.52 -3.59 0.58
N THR A 89 15.18 -3.47 0.64
CA THR A 89 14.56 -2.21 1.03
C THR A 89 14.70 -2.01 2.53
N GLY A 90 15.20 -0.84 2.93
CA GLY A 90 15.40 -0.48 4.32
C GLY A 90 15.07 0.97 4.56
N ASP A 91 15.29 1.41 5.79
CA ASP A 91 15.05 2.80 6.19
C ASP A 91 16.17 3.70 5.62
N PRO A 92 15.84 4.62 4.69
CA PRO A 92 16.84 5.51 4.09
C PRO A 92 17.23 6.70 4.96
N SER A 93 16.69 6.84 6.17
CA SER A 93 16.94 7.99 7.04
C SER A 93 18.41 8.17 7.39
N ALA A 94 19.18 7.07 7.45
CA ALA A 94 20.61 7.09 7.75
C ALA A 94 21.49 7.20 6.51
N GLU A 95 20.90 7.23 5.33
CA GLU A 95 21.64 7.32 4.06
C GLU A 95 22.13 8.75 3.80
N PRO A 96 23.14 8.93 2.91
CA PRO A 96 23.65 10.27 2.58
C PRO A 96 22.57 11.21 2.08
N GLU A 97 22.75 12.50 2.34
CA GLU A 97 21.80 13.54 1.96
C GLU A 97 21.47 13.53 0.46
N GLY A 98 22.45 13.28 -0.40
CA GLY A 98 22.23 13.21 -1.84
C GLY A 98 21.25 12.12 -2.23
N PHE A 99 21.31 10.97 -1.57
CA PHE A 99 20.36 9.87 -1.81
C PHE A 99 18.97 10.22 -1.30
N ARG A 100 18.87 10.78 -0.10
CA ARG A 100 17.59 11.22 0.49
C ARG A 100 16.91 12.27 -0.40
N ARG A 101 17.71 13.17 -0.99
CA ARG A 101 17.20 14.16 -1.94
C ARG A 101 16.63 13.50 -3.20
N ARG A 102 17.29 12.46 -3.72
CA ARG A 102 16.79 11.73 -4.88
C ARG A 102 15.47 11.01 -4.60
N LEU A 103 15.32 10.46 -3.41
CA LEU A 103 14.04 9.88 -3.00
C LEU A 103 12.93 10.94 -2.99
N ALA A 104 13.21 12.10 -2.41
CA ALA A 104 12.25 13.20 -2.37
C ALA A 104 11.86 13.64 -3.79
N GLU A 105 12.83 13.77 -4.69
CA GLU A 105 12.57 14.13 -6.09
C GLU A 105 11.69 13.09 -6.79
N ALA A 106 11.94 11.80 -6.58
CA ALA A 106 11.15 10.72 -7.17
C ALA A 106 9.69 10.78 -6.74
N ALA A 107 9.42 11.28 -5.54
CA ALA A 107 8.07 11.44 -5.00
C ALA A 107 7.47 12.82 -5.29
N GLY A 108 8.22 13.73 -5.91
CA GLY A 108 7.77 15.10 -6.14
C GLY A 108 7.72 15.95 -4.88
N ALA A 109 8.47 15.58 -3.84
CA ALA A 109 8.54 16.32 -2.58
C ALA A 109 9.74 17.29 -2.59
N PRO A 110 9.63 18.44 -1.91
CA PRO A 110 10.72 19.43 -1.89
C PRO A 110 11.97 18.96 -1.12
N ASP A 111 11.79 18.13 -0.10
CA ASP A 111 12.89 17.58 0.70
C ASP A 111 12.47 16.26 1.34
N PHE A 112 13.42 15.61 2.03
CA PHE A 112 13.19 14.31 2.65
C PHE A 112 12.19 14.36 3.82
N ASP A 113 12.21 15.44 4.60
CA ASP A 113 11.26 15.61 5.71
C ASP A 113 9.82 15.73 5.17
N ALA A 114 9.63 16.52 4.12
CA ALA A 114 8.34 16.64 3.45
C ALA A 114 7.88 15.30 2.86
N LEU A 115 8.80 14.51 2.29
CA LEU A 115 8.51 13.17 1.78
C LEU A 115 8.03 12.26 2.90
N THR A 116 8.73 12.26 4.04
CA THR A 116 8.38 11.42 5.19
C THR A 116 6.98 11.77 5.72
N ALA A 117 6.68 13.07 5.84
CA ALA A 117 5.36 13.54 6.26
C ALA A 117 4.27 13.11 5.28
N ARG A 118 4.52 13.28 3.98
CA ARG A 118 3.56 12.89 2.94
C ARG A 118 3.30 11.38 2.93
N LEU A 119 4.35 10.58 3.10
CA LEU A 119 4.21 9.13 3.16
C LEU A 119 3.29 8.72 4.33
N ALA A 120 3.46 9.33 5.49
CA ALA A 120 2.61 9.07 6.65
C ALA A 120 1.15 9.47 6.39
N GLU A 121 0.91 10.64 5.79
CA GLU A 121 -0.43 11.11 5.46
C GLU A 121 -1.13 10.20 4.44
N VAL A 122 -0.42 9.86 3.37
CA VAL A 122 -0.95 9.02 2.29
C VAL A 122 -1.29 7.62 2.83
N ARG A 123 -0.44 7.08 3.68
CA ARG A 123 -0.70 5.77 4.31
C ARG A 123 -1.89 5.81 5.25
N ALA A 124 -2.02 6.87 6.05
CA ALA A 124 -3.16 7.00 6.97
C ALA A 124 -4.48 7.05 6.18
N ALA A 125 -4.52 7.82 5.10
CA ALA A 125 -5.69 7.91 4.23
C ALA A 125 -5.98 6.55 3.54
N ALA A 126 -4.94 5.88 3.06
CA ALA A 126 -5.06 4.58 2.43
C ALA A 126 -5.55 3.51 3.41
N ARG A 127 -5.05 3.53 4.65
CA ARG A 127 -5.51 2.57 5.67
C ARG A 127 -6.98 2.80 6.02
N ALA A 128 -7.43 4.06 6.12
CA ALA A 128 -8.84 4.39 6.34
C ALA A 128 -9.71 3.87 5.18
N ALA A 129 -9.26 4.06 3.94
CA ALA A 129 -9.95 3.54 2.76
C ALA A 129 -9.97 2.00 2.74
N PHE A 130 -8.87 1.35 3.12
CA PHE A 130 -8.79 -0.10 3.28
C PHE A 130 -9.81 -0.60 4.30
N GLU A 131 -9.89 0.03 5.47
CA GLU A 131 -10.83 -0.34 6.53
C GLU A 131 -12.28 -0.20 6.09
N THR A 132 -12.57 0.76 5.22
CA THR A 132 -13.90 0.95 4.63
C THR A 132 -14.21 -0.14 3.60
N ALA A 133 -13.25 -0.46 2.73
CA ALA A 133 -13.44 -1.47 1.68
C ALA A 133 -13.46 -2.90 2.26
N LEU A 134 -12.59 -3.17 3.23
CA LEU A 134 -12.46 -4.47 3.90
C LEU A 134 -12.59 -4.26 5.42
N PRO A 135 -13.82 -4.12 5.94
CA PRO A 135 -14.02 -3.86 7.37
C PRO A 135 -13.47 -4.97 8.26
N PRO A 136 -13.08 -4.64 9.50
CA PRO A 136 -12.65 -5.65 10.47
C PRO A 136 -13.72 -6.72 10.65
N VAL A 137 -13.27 -7.99 10.72
CA VAL A 137 -14.16 -9.12 10.96
C VAL A 137 -14.21 -9.37 12.46
N ARG A 138 -15.41 -9.40 13.00
CA ARG A 138 -15.62 -9.71 14.43
C ARG A 138 -15.60 -11.21 14.65
N ASP A 139 -15.03 -11.62 15.79
CA ASP A 139 -15.07 -13.02 16.21
C ASP A 139 -16.52 -13.45 16.38
N GLY A 140 -16.87 -14.57 15.74
CA GLY A 140 -18.22 -15.12 15.78
C GLY A 140 -19.16 -14.65 14.67
N ASP A 141 -18.69 -13.78 13.77
CA ASP A 141 -19.48 -13.37 12.60
C ASP A 141 -19.26 -14.34 11.42
#